data_dfbd31843254292c1a9beaa6ebb49750
#
_entry.id   dfbd31843254292c1a9beaa6ebb49750
#
_cell.length_a   1.000
_cell.length_b   1.000
_cell.length_c   1.000
_cell.angle_alpha   90.00
_cell.angle_beta   90.00
_cell.angle_gamma   90.00
#
_symmetry.space_group_name_H-M   'P 1'
#
loop_
_entity.id
_entity.type
_entity.pdbx_description
1 polymer ?
#
loop_
_entity_poly.entity_id
_entity_poly.type
_entity_poly.pdbx_seq_one_letter_code
_entity_poly.pdbx_strand_id
1 'polypeptide(L)'
;MKAKSIFCLAVFAMSVMLFSNCKKDRTKHSREISNAQNIRGIVVEGSWSVYLRQGEQSSAKIEYSAFLDDKVDARVDNDGYLYLKVRRSIGITRNDLKAIVTIPKIEYIKASGASHINSEGVFEGKANKIELNGASKINSLTYRGNDIDITLNGASRCNMSGEAERAKIEANGSSEAAMPDFTTKTLEIYLNGSSDAFITITERATGKLSGASKLRYRGNADLSGVQLSGASSIQKVE
;
A
#
# COMPACT_ATOMS: atom_id res chain seq x y z
N MET A 1 -75.02 9.85 34.10
CA MET A 1 -74.53 10.29 32.79
C MET A 1 -73.16 9.55 32.55
N LYS A 2 -73.12 8.70 31.55
CA LYS A 2 -72.05 7.73 31.29
C LYS A 2 -70.99 8.36 30.35
N ALA A 3 -69.76 8.52 30.84
CA ALA A 3 -68.60 8.86 29.99
C ALA A 3 -68.07 7.60 29.31
N LYS A 4 -68.04 7.61 27.98
CA LYS A 4 -67.48 6.54 27.18
C LYS A 4 -65.98 6.84 26.98
N SER A 5 -65.15 5.99 27.52
CA SER A 5 -63.68 5.98 27.31
C SER A 5 -63.41 5.34 25.94
N ILE A 6 -62.81 6.09 25.02
CA ILE A 6 -62.34 5.59 23.72
C ILE A 6 -60.94 5.10 23.93
N PHE A 7 -60.79 3.78 23.87
CA PHE A 7 -59.48 3.10 23.92
C PHE A 7 -58.84 3.16 22.52
N CYS A 8 -57.87 4.03 22.36
CA CYS A 8 -57.11 4.13 21.11
C CYS A 8 -56.06 3.02 21.07
N LEU A 9 -56.33 1.97 20.31
CA LEU A 9 -55.41 0.85 20.11
C LEU A 9 -54.39 1.28 19.08
N ALA A 10 -53.19 1.71 19.54
CA ALA A 10 -52.06 1.96 18.68
C ALA A 10 -51.50 0.61 18.24
N VAL A 11 -51.78 0.21 17.01
CA VAL A 11 -51.14 -0.93 16.35
C VAL A 11 -49.71 -0.51 16.00
N PHE A 12 -48.76 -0.92 16.81
CA PHE A 12 -47.34 -0.81 16.54
C PHE A 12 -47.02 -1.84 15.46
N ALA A 13 -47.06 -1.42 14.20
CA ALA A 13 -46.57 -2.21 13.09
C ALA A 13 -45.05 -2.33 13.20
N MET A 14 -44.60 -3.37 13.84
CA MET A 14 -43.21 -3.78 13.90
C MET A 14 -42.82 -4.25 12.51
N SER A 15 -42.28 -3.35 11.68
CA SER A 15 -41.67 -3.70 10.40
C SER A 15 -40.45 -4.52 10.69
N VAL A 16 -40.58 -5.83 10.65
CA VAL A 16 -39.45 -6.77 10.57
C VAL A 16 -38.77 -6.50 9.23
N MET A 17 -37.76 -5.64 9.22
CA MET A 17 -36.83 -5.58 8.12
C MET A 17 -36.19 -6.97 8.01
N LEU A 18 -36.68 -7.76 7.10
CA LEU A 18 -35.97 -8.94 6.62
C LEU A 18 -34.67 -8.45 5.98
N PHE A 19 -33.60 -8.33 6.77
CA PHE A 19 -32.28 -8.27 6.25
C PHE A 19 -32.05 -9.60 5.52
N SER A 20 -32.40 -9.59 4.24
CA SER A 20 -31.97 -10.64 3.32
C SER A 20 -30.45 -10.65 3.36
N ASN A 21 -29.90 -11.53 4.18
CA ASN A 21 -28.47 -11.80 4.23
C ASN A 21 -28.10 -12.45 2.90
N CYS A 22 -27.94 -11.63 1.86
CA CYS A 22 -27.44 -12.08 0.56
C CYS A 22 -26.03 -12.59 0.81
N LYS A 23 -25.90 -13.88 1.14
CA LYS A 23 -24.62 -14.54 1.31
C LYS A 23 -23.88 -14.44 -0.02
N LYS A 24 -22.82 -13.62 -0.04
CA LYS A 24 -21.96 -13.51 -1.21
C LYS A 24 -21.32 -14.87 -1.47
N ASP A 25 -21.34 -15.30 -2.73
CA ASP A 25 -20.60 -16.48 -3.13
C ASP A 25 -19.10 -16.19 -3.05
N ARG A 26 -18.42 -16.86 -2.10
CA ARG A 26 -16.97 -16.72 -1.86
C ARG A 26 -16.18 -17.92 -2.36
N THR A 27 -16.79 -18.77 -3.20
CA THR A 27 -16.06 -19.80 -3.95
C THR A 27 -14.88 -19.14 -4.69
N LYS A 28 -13.73 -19.76 -4.66
CA LYS A 28 -12.52 -19.19 -5.27
C LYS A 28 -12.42 -19.55 -6.72
N HIS A 29 -12.33 -18.52 -7.53
CA HIS A 29 -11.93 -18.60 -8.93
C HIS A 29 -10.47 -18.23 -9.08
N SER A 30 -9.80 -18.81 -10.06
CA SER A 30 -8.38 -18.61 -10.34
C SER A 30 -8.16 -18.53 -11.83
N ARG A 31 -7.34 -17.56 -12.26
CA ARG A 31 -6.88 -17.47 -13.66
C ARG A 31 -5.46 -16.94 -13.75
N GLU A 32 -4.75 -17.43 -14.73
CA GLU A 32 -3.48 -16.84 -15.17
C GLU A 32 -3.74 -15.57 -15.96
N ILE A 33 -2.82 -14.61 -15.87
CA ILE A 33 -2.89 -13.37 -16.66
C ILE A 33 -2.11 -13.58 -17.96
N SER A 34 -2.79 -13.32 -19.07
CA SER A 34 -2.15 -13.35 -20.40
C SER A 34 -1.12 -12.21 -20.55
N ASN A 35 -0.14 -12.42 -21.40
CA ASN A 35 0.95 -11.47 -21.71
C ASN A 35 1.79 -11.07 -20.48
N ALA A 36 1.91 -11.97 -19.49
CA ALA A 36 2.63 -11.71 -18.25
C ALA A 36 4.17 -11.89 -18.37
N GLN A 37 4.72 -12.10 -19.56
CA GLN A 37 6.14 -12.44 -19.74
C GLN A 37 7.12 -11.28 -19.50
N ASN A 38 6.64 -10.04 -19.56
CA ASN A 38 7.47 -8.84 -19.46
C ASN A 38 6.92 -7.82 -18.45
N ILE A 39 6.52 -8.28 -17.25
CA ILE A 39 6.04 -7.37 -16.23
C ILE A 39 7.22 -6.57 -15.67
N ARG A 40 7.12 -5.23 -15.72
CA ARG A 40 8.10 -4.26 -15.18
C ARG A 40 7.61 -3.57 -13.92
N GLY A 41 6.30 -3.53 -13.71
CA GLY A 41 5.72 -2.87 -12.56
C GLY A 41 4.29 -3.32 -12.30
N ILE A 42 3.77 -2.95 -11.14
CA ILE A 42 2.43 -3.30 -10.71
C ILE A 42 1.63 -2.07 -10.28
N VAL A 43 0.39 -2.02 -10.71
CA VAL A 43 -0.59 -0.98 -10.33
C VAL A 43 -1.80 -1.68 -9.70
N VAL A 44 -2.00 -1.44 -8.42
CA VAL A 44 -2.99 -2.15 -7.60
C VAL A 44 -4.03 -1.17 -7.08
N GLU A 45 -5.30 -1.40 -7.38
CA GLU A 45 -6.42 -0.55 -6.93
C GLU A 45 -7.49 -1.40 -6.25
N GLY A 46 -7.78 -1.10 -4.99
CA GLY A 46 -8.80 -1.80 -4.19
C GLY A 46 -8.27 -2.42 -2.91
N SER A 47 -8.60 -3.70 -2.65
CA SER A 47 -8.24 -4.41 -1.41
C SER A 47 -7.53 -5.74 -1.74
N TRP A 48 -6.49 -5.68 -2.53
CA TRP A 48 -5.73 -6.83 -2.97
C TRP A 48 -4.69 -7.30 -1.94
N SER A 49 -4.51 -8.61 -1.84
CA SER A 49 -3.33 -9.23 -1.24
C SER A 49 -2.38 -9.68 -2.35
N VAL A 50 -1.29 -8.96 -2.56
CA VAL A 50 -0.29 -9.25 -3.60
C VAL A 50 0.91 -9.94 -2.99
N TYR A 51 1.29 -11.08 -3.56
CA TYR A 51 2.49 -11.84 -3.25
C TYR A 51 3.45 -11.70 -4.43
N LEU A 52 4.46 -10.88 -4.24
CA LEU A 52 5.46 -10.57 -5.25
C LEU A 52 6.69 -11.44 -5.01
N ARG A 53 7.13 -12.19 -6.02
CA ARG A 53 8.32 -13.05 -5.97
C ARG A 53 9.34 -12.62 -6.98
N GLN A 54 10.59 -12.60 -6.58
CA GLN A 54 11.68 -12.47 -7.51
C GLN A 54 11.92 -13.82 -8.19
N GLY A 55 12.05 -13.81 -9.52
CA GLY A 55 12.32 -15.02 -10.31
C GLY A 55 12.66 -14.67 -11.75
N GLU A 56 13.27 -15.59 -12.48
CA GLU A 56 13.82 -15.33 -13.82
C GLU A 56 12.75 -15.04 -14.89
N GLN A 57 11.58 -15.67 -14.77
CA GLN A 57 10.49 -15.51 -15.72
C GLN A 57 9.30 -14.82 -15.07
N SER A 58 8.76 -13.82 -15.78
CA SER A 58 7.57 -13.14 -15.32
C SER A 58 6.32 -14.00 -15.49
N SER A 59 5.50 -14.03 -14.45
CA SER A 59 4.18 -14.66 -14.48
C SER A 59 3.24 -13.96 -13.49
N ALA A 60 1.95 -14.02 -13.75
CA ALA A 60 0.96 -13.49 -12.84
C ALA A 60 -0.29 -14.37 -12.82
N LYS A 61 -0.73 -14.69 -11.61
CA LYS A 61 -1.94 -15.46 -11.33
C LYS A 61 -2.80 -14.70 -10.33
N ILE A 62 -4.10 -14.67 -10.55
CA ILE A 62 -5.06 -14.11 -9.58
C ILE A 62 -6.00 -15.17 -9.06
N GLU A 63 -6.41 -14.99 -7.81
CA GLU A 63 -7.46 -15.76 -7.15
C GLU A 63 -8.47 -14.76 -6.56
N TYR A 64 -9.75 -14.96 -6.81
CA TYR A 64 -10.79 -14.06 -6.32
C TYR A 64 -12.08 -14.81 -6.02
N SER A 65 -12.96 -14.19 -5.22
CA SER A 65 -14.26 -14.77 -4.88
C SER A 65 -15.26 -14.59 -6.00
N ALA A 66 -16.08 -15.61 -6.30
CA ALA A 66 -17.00 -15.68 -7.43
C ALA A 66 -17.94 -14.45 -7.56
N PHE A 67 -18.37 -13.86 -6.46
CA PHE A 67 -19.20 -12.64 -6.50
C PHE A 67 -18.51 -11.41 -7.12
N LEU A 68 -17.23 -11.54 -7.49
CA LEU A 68 -16.42 -10.50 -8.13
C LEU A 68 -16.09 -10.77 -9.60
N ASP A 69 -16.64 -11.82 -10.20
CA ASP A 69 -16.36 -12.25 -11.58
C ASP A 69 -16.45 -11.11 -12.61
N ASP A 70 -17.51 -10.30 -12.51
CA ASP A 70 -17.75 -9.17 -13.40
C ASP A 70 -17.06 -7.86 -12.98
N LYS A 71 -16.31 -7.87 -11.87
CA LYS A 71 -15.75 -6.69 -11.23
C LYS A 71 -14.23 -6.66 -11.23
N VAL A 72 -13.57 -7.80 -11.42
CA VAL A 72 -12.11 -7.90 -11.45
C VAL A 72 -11.58 -7.58 -12.84
N ASP A 73 -10.75 -6.54 -12.93
CA ASP A 73 -9.95 -6.21 -14.10
C ASP A 73 -8.47 -6.46 -13.75
N ALA A 74 -7.89 -7.49 -14.38
CA ALA A 74 -6.49 -7.83 -14.22
C ALA A 74 -5.87 -8.12 -15.58
N ARG A 75 -4.92 -7.27 -15.98
CA ARG A 75 -4.27 -7.32 -17.29
C ARG A 75 -2.87 -6.69 -17.24
N VAL A 76 -2.04 -7.06 -18.19
CA VAL A 76 -0.77 -6.38 -18.47
C VAL A 76 -0.98 -5.47 -19.68
N ASP A 77 -0.52 -4.23 -19.59
CA ASP A 77 -0.54 -3.29 -20.72
C ASP A 77 0.68 -3.45 -21.65
N ASN A 78 0.71 -2.63 -22.72
CA ASN A 78 1.80 -2.67 -23.70
C ASN A 78 3.15 -2.20 -23.14
N ASP A 79 3.15 -1.43 -22.05
CA ASP A 79 4.34 -0.93 -21.38
C ASP A 79 4.88 -1.89 -20.30
N GLY A 80 4.23 -3.04 -20.11
CA GLY A 80 4.61 -4.06 -19.15
C GLY A 80 4.13 -3.77 -17.72
N TYR A 81 3.10 -2.94 -17.52
CA TYR A 81 2.51 -2.75 -16.20
C TYR A 81 1.35 -3.71 -15.98
N LEU A 82 1.42 -4.47 -14.89
CA LEU A 82 0.31 -5.31 -14.43
C LEU A 82 -0.69 -4.46 -13.64
N TYR A 83 -1.88 -4.31 -14.18
CA TYR A 83 -3.01 -3.68 -13.50
C TYR A 83 -3.84 -4.73 -12.77
N LEU A 84 -4.06 -4.52 -11.48
CA LEU A 84 -4.94 -5.30 -10.61
C LEU A 84 -5.99 -4.36 -10.04
N LYS A 85 -7.17 -4.34 -10.66
CA LYS A 85 -8.25 -3.42 -10.29
C LYS A 85 -9.51 -4.19 -9.93
N VAL A 86 -10.32 -3.61 -9.06
CA VAL A 86 -11.66 -4.11 -8.78
C VAL A 86 -12.64 -2.95 -8.81
N ARG A 87 -13.74 -3.10 -9.55
CA ARG A 87 -14.82 -2.14 -9.50
C ARG A 87 -15.41 -2.10 -8.10
N ARG A 88 -15.86 -0.90 -7.69
CA ARG A 88 -16.41 -0.70 -6.34
C ARG A 88 -17.43 -1.78 -6.00
N SER A 89 -17.16 -2.51 -4.92
CA SER A 89 -18.07 -3.51 -4.36
C SER A 89 -18.06 -3.44 -2.84
N ILE A 90 -19.23 -3.53 -2.24
CA ILE A 90 -19.38 -3.50 -0.79
C ILE A 90 -19.01 -4.85 -0.20
N GLY A 91 -18.33 -4.86 0.94
CA GLY A 91 -18.01 -6.05 1.72
C GLY A 91 -16.93 -6.94 1.10
N ILE A 92 -16.00 -6.37 0.33
CA ILE A 92 -14.76 -7.05 -0.05
C ILE A 92 -13.86 -7.16 1.18
N THR A 93 -13.32 -8.34 1.41
CA THR A 93 -12.33 -8.61 2.45
C THR A 93 -10.98 -8.93 1.82
N ARG A 94 -9.91 -8.95 2.64
CA ARG A 94 -8.56 -9.32 2.19
C ARG A 94 -8.47 -10.68 1.50
N ASN A 95 -9.35 -11.60 1.87
CA ASN A 95 -9.33 -12.96 1.31
C ASN A 95 -10.08 -13.07 -0.03
N ASP A 96 -10.73 -12.01 -0.47
CA ASP A 96 -11.53 -12.03 -1.71
C ASP A 96 -10.71 -11.76 -2.97
N LEU A 97 -9.53 -11.13 -2.84
CA LEU A 97 -8.66 -10.73 -3.95
C LEU A 97 -7.21 -11.04 -3.62
N LYS A 98 -6.61 -11.95 -4.36
CA LYS A 98 -5.21 -12.34 -4.21
C LYS A 98 -4.52 -12.36 -5.57
N ALA A 99 -3.28 -11.88 -5.62
CA ALA A 99 -2.43 -11.99 -6.78
C ALA A 99 -1.08 -12.60 -6.39
N ILE A 100 -0.58 -13.51 -7.20
CA ILE A 100 0.76 -14.08 -7.10
C ILE A 100 1.48 -13.65 -8.36
N VAL A 101 2.55 -12.87 -8.20
CA VAL A 101 3.27 -12.24 -9.30
C VAL A 101 4.74 -12.59 -9.17
N THR A 102 5.30 -13.24 -10.17
CA THR A 102 6.75 -13.50 -10.26
C THR A 102 7.35 -12.59 -11.32
N ILE A 103 8.43 -11.88 -10.99
CA ILE A 103 9.11 -10.97 -11.91
C ILE A 103 10.61 -10.93 -11.62
N PRO A 104 11.47 -10.78 -12.65
CA PRO A 104 12.91 -10.69 -12.44
C PRO A 104 13.34 -9.36 -11.82
N LYS A 105 12.68 -8.27 -12.18
CA LYS A 105 12.97 -6.91 -11.73
C LYS A 105 11.67 -6.16 -11.55
N ILE A 106 11.69 -5.15 -10.67
CA ILE A 106 10.57 -4.25 -10.52
C ILE A 106 11.05 -2.80 -10.67
N GLU A 107 10.35 -2.01 -11.48
CA GLU A 107 10.67 -0.60 -11.70
C GLU A 107 9.63 0.33 -11.03
N TYR A 108 8.41 -0.19 -10.90
CA TYR A 108 7.31 0.61 -10.36
C TYR A 108 6.32 -0.22 -9.55
N ILE A 109 5.99 0.29 -8.38
CA ILE A 109 4.89 -0.20 -7.54
C ILE A 109 3.95 0.95 -7.25
N LYS A 110 2.69 0.83 -7.65
CA LYS A 110 1.63 1.73 -7.20
C LYS A 110 0.53 0.93 -6.52
N ALA A 111 0.18 1.31 -5.30
CA ALA A 111 -0.95 0.69 -4.62
C ALA A 111 -1.87 1.75 -4.04
N SER A 112 -3.17 1.53 -4.17
CA SER A 112 -4.21 2.40 -3.64
C SER A 112 -5.36 1.61 -3.02
N GLY A 113 -6.16 2.30 -2.20
CA GLY A 113 -7.23 1.66 -1.42
C GLY A 113 -6.68 1.04 -0.14
N ALA A 114 -6.92 -0.26 0.07
CA ALA A 114 -6.47 -1.01 1.24
C ALA A 114 -5.66 -2.26 0.84
N SER A 115 -4.83 -2.13 -0.18
CA SER A 115 -4.03 -3.23 -0.72
C SER A 115 -2.80 -3.53 0.14
N HIS A 116 -2.42 -4.80 0.17
CA HIS A 116 -1.24 -5.27 0.91
C HIS A 116 -0.29 -5.99 -0.05
N ILE A 117 0.97 -5.58 -0.04
CA ILE A 117 2.03 -6.20 -0.85
C ILE A 117 3.03 -6.86 0.09
N ASN A 118 3.29 -8.14 -0.16
CA ASN A 118 4.34 -8.91 0.49
C ASN A 118 5.32 -9.35 -0.59
N SER A 119 6.61 -9.24 -0.36
CA SER A 119 7.59 -9.72 -1.33
C SER A 119 8.52 -10.77 -0.76
N GLU A 120 9.02 -11.60 -1.66
CA GLU A 120 10.02 -12.64 -1.42
C GLU A 120 11.15 -12.49 -2.44
N GLY A 121 12.39 -12.56 -1.97
CA GLY A 121 13.59 -12.34 -2.78
C GLY A 121 14.08 -10.90 -2.75
N VAL A 122 15.17 -10.66 -3.47
CA VAL A 122 15.84 -9.34 -3.54
C VAL A 122 15.62 -8.77 -4.94
N PHE A 123 15.01 -7.59 -5.01
CA PHE A 123 14.81 -6.88 -6.27
C PHE A 123 15.96 -5.91 -6.50
N GLU A 124 16.63 -6.08 -7.63
CA GLU A 124 17.76 -5.22 -8.02
C GLU A 124 17.35 -4.28 -9.16
N GLY A 125 17.86 -3.04 -9.12
CA GLY A 125 17.53 -2.06 -10.16
C GLY A 125 18.39 -0.81 -10.12
N LYS A 126 18.35 -0.03 -11.23
CA LYS A 126 19.01 1.28 -11.29
C LYS A 126 18.15 2.37 -10.66
N ALA A 127 16.85 2.31 -10.90
CA ALA A 127 15.89 3.24 -10.35
C ALA A 127 14.56 2.52 -10.09
N ASN A 128 13.92 2.84 -8.99
CA ASN A 128 12.65 2.26 -8.60
C ASN A 128 11.73 3.33 -8.05
N LYS A 129 10.45 3.21 -8.34
CA LYS A 129 9.44 4.14 -7.81
C LYS A 129 8.33 3.38 -7.10
N ILE A 130 7.99 3.85 -5.90
CA ILE A 130 6.92 3.30 -5.07
C ILE A 130 5.93 4.40 -4.73
N GLU A 131 4.66 4.19 -5.03
CA GLU A 131 3.57 5.09 -4.66
C GLU A 131 2.50 4.33 -3.88
N LEU A 132 2.32 4.68 -2.62
CA LEU A 132 1.28 4.10 -1.77
C LEU A 132 0.26 5.18 -1.39
N ASN A 133 -1.02 4.88 -1.64
CA ASN A 133 -2.11 5.80 -1.36
C ASN A 133 -3.22 5.14 -0.54
N GLY A 134 -3.95 5.95 0.22
CA GLY A 134 -5.04 5.47 1.07
C GLY A 134 -4.52 4.73 2.31
N ALA A 135 -4.93 3.49 2.50
CA ALA A 135 -4.48 2.61 3.59
C ALA A 135 -3.66 1.41 3.07
N SER A 136 -3.00 1.57 1.93
CA SER A 136 -2.20 0.50 1.32
C SER A 136 -0.87 0.30 2.05
N LYS A 137 -0.35 -0.94 1.96
CA LYS A 137 0.86 -1.32 2.70
C LYS A 137 1.79 -2.18 1.86
N ILE A 138 3.08 -1.91 1.94
CA ILE A 138 4.14 -2.88 1.67
C ILE A 138 4.59 -3.42 3.02
N ASN A 139 4.36 -4.71 3.27
CA ASN A 139 4.73 -5.35 4.53
C ASN A 139 6.19 -5.81 4.54
N SER A 140 6.72 -6.16 3.37
CA SER A 140 8.13 -6.49 3.18
C SER A 140 8.51 -6.24 1.73
N LEU A 141 9.66 -5.60 1.50
CA LEU A 141 10.32 -5.50 0.20
C LEU A 141 11.81 -5.37 0.43
N THR A 142 12.61 -6.27 -0.16
CA THR A 142 14.06 -6.13 -0.15
C THR A 142 14.54 -5.60 -1.50
N TYR A 143 15.21 -4.45 -1.48
CA TYR A 143 15.68 -3.76 -2.68
C TYR A 143 17.17 -3.44 -2.58
N ARG A 144 17.89 -3.59 -3.69
CA ARG A 144 19.27 -3.14 -3.87
C ARG A 144 19.42 -2.38 -5.17
N GLY A 145 19.94 -1.17 -5.09
CA GLY A 145 20.10 -0.38 -6.31
C GLY A 145 20.71 0.99 -6.12
N ASN A 146 20.61 1.81 -7.17
CA ASN A 146 21.16 3.15 -7.13
C ASN A 146 20.14 4.16 -6.56
N ASP A 147 18.95 4.18 -7.12
CA ASP A 147 17.94 5.19 -6.80
C ASP A 147 16.64 4.54 -6.36
N ILE A 148 15.99 5.13 -5.35
CA ILE A 148 14.63 4.78 -4.99
C ILE A 148 13.83 6.03 -4.63
N ASP A 149 12.62 6.15 -5.21
CA ASP A 149 11.66 7.22 -4.94
C ASP A 149 10.41 6.62 -4.30
N ILE A 150 10.07 7.06 -3.10
CA ILE A 150 8.98 6.54 -2.29
C ILE A 150 8.02 7.66 -1.93
N THR A 151 6.79 7.57 -2.43
CA THR A 151 5.70 8.50 -2.10
C THR A 151 4.61 7.78 -1.32
N LEU A 152 4.33 8.28 -0.12
CA LEU A 152 3.34 7.73 0.80
C LEU A 152 2.27 8.78 1.10
N ASN A 153 1.00 8.45 0.85
CA ASN A 153 -0.12 9.36 1.09
C ASN A 153 -1.23 8.70 1.92
N GLY A 154 -1.88 9.49 2.77
CA GLY A 154 -2.99 9.05 3.60
C GLY A 154 -2.53 8.35 4.88
N ALA A 155 -2.87 7.09 5.05
CA ALA A 155 -2.47 6.22 6.16
C ALA A 155 -1.68 5.00 5.65
N SER A 156 -0.86 5.21 4.63
CA SER A 156 -0.09 4.13 4.00
C SER A 156 1.19 3.80 4.79
N ARG A 157 1.70 2.58 4.60
CA ARG A 157 2.92 2.11 5.26
C ARG A 157 3.82 1.38 4.29
N CYS A 158 5.13 1.68 4.36
CA CYS A 158 6.16 1.00 3.59
C CYS A 158 7.22 0.42 4.53
N ASN A 159 7.34 -0.91 4.55
CA ASN A 159 8.42 -1.62 5.24
C ASN A 159 9.37 -2.18 4.18
N MET A 160 10.63 -1.77 4.26
CA MET A 160 11.67 -2.20 3.33
C MET A 160 12.97 -2.52 4.05
N SER A 161 13.78 -3.36 3.40
CA SER A 161 15.16 -3.64 3.75
C SER A 161 16.07 -3.59 2.53
N GLY A 162 17.38 -3.57 2.72
CA GLY A 162 18.36 -3.52 1.65
C GLY A 162 19.09 -2.20 1.55
N GLU A 163 19.39 -1.74 0.33
CA GLU A 163 20.25 -0.56 0.16
C GLU A 163 20.00 0.20 -1.15
N ALA A 164 20.26 1.51 -1.11
CA ALA A 164 20.35 2.36 -2.30
C ALA A 164 21.44 3.41 -2.13
N GLU A 165 21.99 3.90 -3.24
CA GLU A 165 22.90 5.05 -3.14
C GLU A 165 22.12 6.32 -2.77
N ARG A 166 20.99 6.53 -3.41
CA ARG A 166 20.11 7.67 -3.20
C ARG A 166 18.69 7.23 -2.92
N ALA A 167 18.10 7.76 -1.87
CA ALA A 167 16.71 7.58 -1.57
C ALA A 167 15.99 8.93 -1.51
N LYS A 168 14.78 9.00 -2.09
CA LYS A 168 13.85 10.09 -1.89
C LYS A 168 12.58 9.57 -1.22
N ILE A 169 12.15 10.23 -0.15
CA ILE A 169 10.94 9.86 0.60
C ILE A 169 10.05 11.08 0.75
N GLU A 170 8.84 10.96 0.22
CA GLU A 170 7.75 11.91 0.46
C GLU A 170 6.63 11.22 1.22
N ALA A 171 6.31 11.69 2.42
CA ALA A 171 5.26 11.10 3.25
C ALA A 171 4.29 12.18 3.72
N ASN A 172 3.00 11.97 3.44
CA ASN A 172 1.93 12.93 3.71
C ASN A 172 0.78 12.28 4.48
N GLY A 173 0.13 13.08 5.35
CA GLY A 173 -1.00 12.62 6.16
C GLY A 173 -0.54 11.94 7.44
N SER A 174 -0.85 10.66 7.61
CA SER A 174 -0.42 9.82 8.75
C SER A 174 0.29 8.56 8.24
N SER A 175 1.17 8.74 7.25
CA SER A 175 1.87 7.63 6.60
C SER A 175 3.21 7.31 7.29
N GLU A 176 3.70 6.10 7.06
CA GLU A 176 4.89 5.60 7.74
C GLU A 176 5.85 4.90 6.77
N ALA A 177 7.10 5.37 6.72
CA ALA A 177 8.22 4.70 6.07
C ALA A 177 9.06 3.96 7.13
N ALA A 178 8.69 2.70 7.45
CA ALA A 178 9.37 1.90 8.47
C ALA A 178 10.47 1.04 7.85
N MET A 179 11.66 1.60 7.71
CA MET A 179 12.78 1.02 6.97
C MET A 179 14.09 1.02 7.76
N PRO A 180 14.12 0.52 9.02
CA PRO A 180 15.35 0.57 9.84
C PRO A 180 16.50 -0.22 9.24
N ASP A 181 16.19 -1.27 8.48
CA ASP A 181 17.16 -2.16 7.83
C ASP A 181 17.38 -1.81 6.34
N PHE A 182 16.99 -0.61 5.94
CA PHE A 182 17.29 -0.04 4.64
C PHE A 182 18.36 1.04 4.79
N THR A 183 19.47 0.89 4.07
CA THR A 183 20.60 1.82 4.13
C THR A 183 20.66 2.67 2.87
N THR A 184 20.86 3.97 3.02
CA THR A 184 21.15 4.88 1.90
C THR A 184 22.35 5.77 2.20
N LYS A 185 23.10 6.15 1.18
CA LYS A 185 24.16 7.16 1.32
C LYS A 185 23.55 8.54 1.47
N THR A 186 22.67 8.92 0.56
CA THR A 186 22.02 10.23 0.59
C THR A 186 20.50 10.10 0.62
N LEU A 187 19.86 10.92 1.45
CA LEU A 187 18.41 10.97 1.60
C LEU A 187 17.86 12.35 1.27
N GLU A 188 16.89 12.42 0.39
CA GLU A 188 16.01 13.58 0.24
C GLU A 188 14.67 13.25 0.89
N ILE A 189 14.25 14.04 1.92
CA ILE A 189 13.10 13.68 2.74
C ILE A 189 12.11 14.84 2.92
N TYR A 190 10.84 14.56 2.64
CA TYR A 190 9.73 15.47 2.88
C TYR A 190 8.64 14.77 3.68
N LEU A 191 8.48 15.18 4.94
CA LEU A 191 7.44 14.64 5.83
C LEU A 191 6.45 15.74 6.18
N ASN A 192 5.16 15.47 5.95
CA ASN A 192 4.09 16.42 6.21
C ASN A 192 2.96 15.77 7.03
N GLY A 193 2.29 16.58 7.85
CA GLY A 193 1.19 16.10 8.70
C GLY A 193 1.71 15.39 9.95
N SER A 194 1.32 14.15 10.16
CA SER A 194 1.77 13.28 11.28
C SER A 194 2.51 12.05 10.72
N SER A 195 3.37 12.27 9.73
CA SER A 195 4.11 11.19 9.06
C SER A 195 5.39 10.83 9.78
N ASP A 196 5.74 9.54 9.77
CA ASP A 196 6.95 9.03 10.38
C ASP A 196 7.86 8.35 9.35
N ALA A 197 9.18 8.53 9.50
CA ALA A 197 10.18 7.77 8.77
C ALA A 197 11.24 7.19 9.72
N PHE A 198 11.67 5.95 9.45
CA PHE A 198 12.79 5.33 10.14
C PHE A 198 13.71 4.66 9.10
N ILE A 199 14.97 5.11 8.99
CA ILE A 199 15.90 4.68 7.93
C ILE A 199 17.36 4.81 8.40
N THR A 200 18.26 4.03 7.81
CA THR A 200 19.71 4.17 8.03
C THR A 200 20.34 5.05 6.95
N ILE A 201 21.07 6.12 7.35
CA ILE A 201 21.67 7.12 6.44
C ILE A 201 23.15 7.24 6.77
N THR A 202 24.01 7.15 5.76
CA THR A 202 25.47 7.10 6.01
C THR A 202 26.21 8.39 5.70
N GLU A 203 25.76 9.22 4.75
CA GLU A 203 26.49 10.42 4.33
C GLU A 203 25.72 11.72 4.61
N ARG A 204 24.55 11.91 4.03
CA ARG A 204 23.82 13.17 4.12
C ARG A 204 22.30 13.01 3.96
N ALA A 205 21.56 13.84 4.68
CA ALA A 205 20.14 14.05 4.43
C ALA A 205 19.81 15.53 4.18
N THR A 206 18.86 15.77 3.27
CA THR A 206 18.30 17.09 2.96
C THR A 206 16.79 17.03 2.86
N GLY A 207 16.11 18.16 3.04
CA GLY A 207 14.66 18.23 2.85
C GLY A 207 13.95 19.02 3.93
N LYS A 208 12.68 18.64 4.18
CA LYS A 208 11.83 19.38 5.12
C LYS A 208 10.86 18.48 5.86
N LEU A 209 10.76 18.68 7.16
CA LEU A 209 9.77 18.08 8.03
C LEU A 209 8.80 19.17 8.51
N SER A 210 7.49 18.89 8.46
CA SER A 210 6.46 19.84 8.87
C SER A 210 5.28 19.14 9.57
N GLY A 211 4.49 19.93 10.33
CA GLY A 211 3.40 19.39 11.13
C GLY A 211 3.92 18.74 12.42
N ALA A 212 3.48 17.52 12.72
CA ALA A 212 3.93 16.70 13.83
C ALA A 212 4.72 15.47 13.33
N SER A 213 5.49 15.64 12.27
CA SER A 213 6.22 14.53 11.62
C SER A 213 7.53 14.23 12.34
N LYS A 214 8.00 12.97 12.17
CA LYS A 214 9.22 12.51 12.83
C LYS A 214 10.13 11.74 11.88
N LEU A 215 11.41 12.10 11.88
CA LEU A 215 12.48 11.30 11.28
C LEU A 215 13.29 10.63 12.40
N ARG A 216 13.27 9.29 12.43
CA ARG A 216 14.23 8.49 13.20
C ARG A 216 15.28 7.98 12.24
N TYR A 217 16.56 8.03 12.63
CA TYR A 217 17.61 7.54 11.76
C TYR A 217 18.73 6.85 12.52
N ARG A 218 19.40 5.95 11.83
CA ARG A 218 20.69 5.37 12.22
C ARG A 218 21.80 5.86 11.30
N GLY A 219 23.03 5.64 11.71
CA GLY A 219 24.23 6.03 10.93
C GLY A 219 24.81 7.39 11.31
N ASN A 220 25.78 7.86 10.54
CA ASN A 220 26.55 9.06 10.86
C ASN A 220 26.38 10.19 9.83
N ALA A 221 25.20 10.28 9.23
CA ALA A 221 24.91 11.28 8.22
C ALA A 221 24.88 12.70 8.76
N ASP A 222 25.26 13.64 7.91
CA ASP A 222 25.02 15.07 8.12
C ASP A 222 23.56 15.41 7.76
N LEU A 223 22.80 15.94 8.72
CA LEU A 223 21.41 16.35 8.58
C LEU A 223 21.25 17.88 8.59
N SER A 224 22.33 18.66 8.49
CA SER A 224 22.27 20.14 8.49
C SER A 224 21.39 20.73 7.37
N GLY A 225 21.18 19.97 6.28
CA GLY A 225 20.28 20.32 5.17
C GLY A 225 18.80 20.01 5.41
N VAL A 226 18.39 19.48 6.57
CA VAL A 226 17.00 19.18 6.88
C VAL A 226 16.37 20.30 7.68
N GLN A 227 15.32 20.91 7.13
CA GLN A 227 14.57 21.99 7.77
C GLN A 227 13.41 21.42 8.58
N LEU A 228 13.21 21.98 9.78
CA LEU A 228 12.10 21.61 10.67
C LEU A 228 11.10 22.77 10.79
N SER A 229 9.80 22.43 10.81
CA SER A 229 8.73 23.37 11.08
C SER A 229 7.57 22.71 11.85
N GLY A 230 6.86 23.50 12.65
CA GLY A 230 5.80 22.97 13.52
C GLY A 230 6.36 22.17 14.69
N ALA A 231 5.72 21.06 15.03
CA ALA A 231 6.13 20.13 16.08
C ALA A 231 6.95 18.93 15.53
N SER A 232 7.59 19.11 14.37
CA SER A 232 8.40 18.06 13.76
C SER A 232 9.73 17.85 14.49
N SER A 233 10.27 16.63 14.41
CA SER A 233 11.49 16.27 15.14
C SER A 233 12.36 15.28 14.37
N ILE A 234 13.67 15.33 14.68
CA ILE A 234 14.65 14.36 14.21
C ILE A 234 15.27 13.67 15.43
N GLN A 235 15.38 12.36 15.37
CA GLN A 235 15.95 11.56 16.45
C GLN A 235 16.95 10.55 15.89
N LYS A 236 18.21 10.62 16.34
CA LYS A 236 19.18 9.54 16.11
C LYS A 236 18.88 8.37 17.05
N VAL A 237 18.89 7.17 16.50
CA VAL A 237 18.68 5.90 17.22
C VAL A 237 19.95 5.07 17.06
N GLU A 238 20.35 4.35 18.10
CA GLU A 238 21.49 3.44 18.07
C GLU A 238 21.22 2.16 17.27
#